data_16c2c223649604826dd2f255a2dffa1b
#
_entry.id   16c2c223649604826dd2f255a2dffa1b
#
_cell.length_a   1.000
_cell.length_b   1.000
_cell.length_c   1.000
_cell.angle_alpha   90.00
_cell.angle_beta   90.00
_cell.angle_gamma   90.00
#
_symmetry.space_group_name_H-M   'P 1'
#
loop_
_entity.id
_entity.type
_entity.pdbx_description
1 polymer ?
#
loop_
_entity_poly.entity_id
_entity_poly.type
_entity_poly.pdbx_seq_one_letter_code
_entity_poly.pdbx_strand_id
1 'polypeptide(L)' 'QQKLYDLLREAEEGLHINQLVMETQIGYNIVSAELVMMELQDVVKSMPGGMWRVKN' A
#
# COMPACT_ATOMS: atom_id res chain seq x y z
N GLN A 1 -1.59 -9.12 -2.83
CA GLN A 1 -0.37 -8.38 -2.44
C GLN A 1 0.44 -7.90 -3.64
N GLN A 2 0.55 -8.75 -4.65
CA GLN A 2 1.37 -8.41 -5.82
C GLN A 2 0.88 -7.13 -6.51
N LYS A 3 -0.44 -7.00 -6.63
CA LYS A 3 -1.01 -5.83 -7.28
C LYS A 3 -0.76 -4.56 -6.48
N LEU A 4 -0.89 -4.64 -5.17
CA LEU A 4 -0.61 -3.51 -4.29
C LEU A 4 0.86 -3.12 -4.36
N TYR A 5 1.73 -4.11 -4.34
CA TYR A 5 3.16 -3.86 -4.41
C TYR A 5 3.53 -3.16 -5.71
N ASP A 6 2.98 -3.64 -6.82
CA ASP A 6 3.29 -3.07 -8.12
C ASP A 6 2.86 -1.61 -8.21
N LEU A 7 1.67 -1.29 -7.70
CA LEU A 7 1.18 0.08 -7.70
C LEU A 7 2.07 0.98 -6.84
N LEU A 8 2.43 0.52 -5.65
CA LEU A 8 3.28 1.30 -4.75
C LEU A 8 4.68 1.48 -5.31
N ARG A 9 5.19 0.46 -5.99
CA ARG A 9 6.51 0.53 -6.57
C ARG A 9 6.62 1.59 -7.65
N GLU A 10 5.55 1.77 -8.41
CA GLU A 10 5.53 2.78 -9.46
C GLU A 10 5.37 4.20 -8.93
N ALA A 11 4.86 4.33 -7.71
CA ALA A 11 4.64 5.63 -7.08
C ALA A 11 5.77 5.92 -6.11
N GLU A 12 6.79 6.61 -6.56
CA GLU A 12 7.98 6.88 -5.75
C GLU A 12 7.67 7.60 -4.45
N GLU A 13 6.69 8.48 -4.48
CA GLU A 13 6.31 9.26 -3.29
C GLU A 13 5.27 8.53 -2.43
N GLY A 14 4.83 7.36 -2.89
CA GLY A 14 3.82 6.60 -2.17
C GLY A 14 2.41 6.93 -2.62
N LEU A 15 1.46 6.17 -2.11
CA LEU A 15 0.05 6.36 -2.44
C LEU A 15 -0.77 6.34 -1.16
N HIS A 16 -1.84 7.12 -1.16
CA HIS A 16 -2.80 7.09 -0.07
C HIS A 16 -3.61 5.79 -0.16
N ILE A 17 -3.98 5.25 1.00
CA ILE A 17 -4.72 3.99 1.04
C ILE A 17 -6.00 4.06 0.21
N ASN A 18 -6.67 5.22 0.20
CA ASN A 18 -7.89 5.38 -0.60
C ASN A 18 -7.60 5.22 -2.09
N GLN A 19 -6.44 5.68 -2.55
CA GLN A 19 -6.06 5.50 -3.95
C GLN A 19 -5.84 4.03 -4.27
N LEU A 20 -5.24 3.30 -3.33
CA LEU A 20 -5.02 1.86 -3.52
C LEU A 20 -6.35 1.13 -3.60
N VAL A 21 -7.31 1.49 -2.76
CA VAL A 21 -8.64 0.90 -2.80
C VAL A 21 -9.30 1.16 -4.15
N MET A 22 -9.23 2.40 -4.64
CA MET A 22 -9.83 2.75 -5.92
C MET A 22 -9.17 2.04 -7.09
N GLU A 23 -7.85 2.00 -7.08
CA GLU A 23 -7.10 1.40 -8.20
C GLU A 23 -7.27 -0.13 -8.26
N THR A 24 -7.32 -0.78 -7.11
CA THR A 24 -7.41 -2.23 -7.05
C THR A 24 -8.84 -2.72 -7.03
N GLN A 25 -9.77 -1.85 -6.65
CA GLN A 25 -11.18 -2.19 -6.45
C GLN A 25 -11.37 -3.29 -5.41
N ILE A 26 -10.39 -3.40 -4.52
CA ILE A 26 -10.45 -4.31 -3.38
C ILE A 26 -10.97 -3.52 -2.18
N GLY A 27 -11.76 -4.17 -1.32
CA GLY A 27 -12.32 -3.51 -0.15
C GLY A 27 -11.27 -2.91 0.76
N TYR A 28 -11.62 -1.79 1.41
CA TYR A 28 -10.69 -1.08 2.29
C TYR A 28 -10.08 -2.01 3.35
N ASN A 29 -10.94 -2.82 3.99
CA ASN A 29 -10.45 -3.70 5.06
C ASN A 29 -9.40 -4.69 4.56
N ILE A 30 -9.58 -5.18 3.34
CA ILE A 30 -8.64 -6.13 2.76
C ILE A 30 -7.34 -5.45 2.40
N VAL A 31 -7.43 -4.27 1.78
CA VAL A 31 -6.23 -3.51 1.42
C VAL A 31 -5.45 -3.15 2.68
N SER A 32 -6.15 -2.69 3.72
CA SER A 32 -5.50 -2.34 4.97
C SER A 32 -4.77 -3.52 5.59
N ALA A 33 -5.43 -4.69 5.62
CA ALA A 33 -4.82 -5.90 6.18
C ALA A 33 -3.58 -6.31 5.39
N GLU A 34 -3.66 -6.24 4.06
CA GLU A 34 -2.51 -6.62 3.23
C GLU A 34 -1.35 -5.66 3.41
N LEU A 35 -1.64 -4.36 3.54
CA LEU A 35 -0.58 -3.38 3.77
C LEU A 35 0.12 -3.62 5.10
N VAL A 36 -0.64 -3.96 6.14
CA VAL A 36 -0.06 -4.27 7.44
C VAL A 36 0.85 -5.49 7.33
N MET A 37 0.40 -6.52 6.62
CA MET A 37 1.22 -7.71 6.41
C MET A 37 2.50 -7.39 5.65
N MET A 38 2.39 -6.55 4.63
CA MET A 38 3.57 -6.15 3.85
C MET A 38 4.53 -5.31 4.70
N GLU A 39 4.00 -4.52 5.61
CA GLU A 39 4.83 -3.75 6.53
C GLU A 39 5.58 -4.68 7.48
N LEU A 40 4.91 -5.70 7.97
CA LEU A 40 5.54 -6.70 8.84
C LEU A 40 6.65 -7.45 8.11
N GLN A 41 6.49 -7.63 6.80
CA GLN A 41 7.50 -8.27 5.97
C GLN A 41 8.60 -7.30 5.53
N ASP A 42 8.52 -6.06 5.97
CA ASP A 42 9.51 -5.02 5.67
C ASP A 42 9.55 -4.67 4.19
N VAL A 43 8.42 -4.82 3.52
CA VAL A 43 8.30 -4.53 2.08
C VAL A 43 7.82 -3.12 1.84
N VAL A 44 6.93 -2.62 2.70
CA VAL A 44 6.40 -1.26 2.61
C VAL A 44 6.47 -0.61 3.97
N LYS A 45 6.32 0.71 3.99
CA LYS A 45 6.23 1.43 5.25
C LYS A 45 5.08 2.42 5.18
N SER A 46 4.48 2.67 6.34
CA SER A 46 3.42 3.66 6.47
C SER A 46 4.03 5.03 6.75
N MET A 47 3.34 6.05 6.28
CA MET A 47 3.76 7.43 6.49
C MET A 47 2.56 8.21 7.01
N PRO A 48 2.81 9.38 7.64
CA PRO A 48 1.71 10.21 8.15
C PRO A 48 0.69 10.52 7.05
N GLY A 49 -0.57 10.63 7.43
CA GLY A 49 -1.64 10.98 6.51
C GLY A 49 -2.22 9.82 5.73
N GLY A 50 -1.97 8.58 6.18
CA GLY A 50 -2.51 7.41 5.50
C GLY A 50 -1.78 7.03 4.23
N MET A 51 -0.56 7.50 4.08
CA MET A 51 0.27 7.20 2.91
C MET A 51 1.07 5.92 3.13
N TRP A 52 1.32 5.23 2.03
CA TRP A 52 2.13 4.00 2.05
C TRP A 52 3.11 4.04 0.88
N ARG A 53 4.29 3.52 1.10
CA ARG A 53 5.29 3.45 0.03
C ARG A 53 6.14 2.20 0.18
N VAL A 54 6.74 1.79 -0.94
CA VAL A 54 7.66 0.66 -0.92
C VAL A 54 8.92 1.06 -0.18
N LYS A 55 9.39 0.17 0.66
CA LYS A 55 10.62 0.39 1.41
C LYS A 55 11.80 -0.07 0.57
N ASN A 56 12.75 0.82 0.41
CA ASN A 56 13.98 0.49 -0.31
C ASN A 56 15.13 0.19 0.61
#